data_ffecbeebddbe3419d2bbf1d94239989d
#
_entry.id   ffecbeebddbe3419d2bbf1d94239989d
#
_cell.length_a   1.000
_cell.length_b   1.000
_cell.length_c   1.000
_cell.angle_alpha   90.00
_cell.angle_beta   90.00
_cell.angle_gamma   90.00
#
_symmetry.space_group_name_H-M   'P 1'
#
loop_
_entity.id
_entity.type
_entity.pdbx_description
1 polymer ?
#
loop_
_entity_poly.entity_id
_entity_poly.type
_entity_poly.pdbx_seq_one_letter_code
_entity_poly.pdbx_strand_id
1 'polypeptide(L)'
;MNWDDDFMCVTQSAFSEMRLLVEGAIVVYEEDAGILCRLAREAEKYDALRALNDVGTALYEFRRHLKQLQEAHRKEELRLSVETV
;
A
#
# COMPACT_ATOMS: atom_id res chain seq x y z
N MET A 1 3.33 19.36 15.96
CA MET A 1 3.42 17.91 16.21
C MET A 1 4.77 17.39 15.75
N ASN A 2 5.41 16.59 16.56
CA ASN A 2 6.69 15.99 16.21
C ASN A 2 6.42 14.70 15.44
N TRP A 3 6.96 14.62 14.22
CA TRP A 3 6.82 13.44 13.35
C TRP A 3 7.23 12.15 14.08
N ASP A 4 8.35 12.19 14.81
CA ASP A 4 8.87 11.00 15.47
C ASP A 4 7.93 10.47 16.55
N ASP A 5 7.32 11.36 17.33
CA ASP A 5 6.36 10.99 18.37
C ASP A 5 5.10 10.39 17.76
N ASP A 6 4.56 11.03 16.73
CA ASP A 6 3.38 10.54 16.01
C ASP A 6 3.65 9.21 15.33
N PHE A 7 4.83 9.07 14.72
CA PHE A 7 5.25 7.85 14.06
C PHE A 7 5.36 6.68 15.05
N MET A 8 5.90 6.93 16.23
CA MET A 8 6.07 5.89 17.26
C MET A 8 4.76 5.53 17.96
N CYS A 9 3.72 6.35 17.85
CA CYS A 9 2.39 6.01 18.34
C CYS A 9 1.69 4.95 17.49
N VAL A 10 2.11 4.78 16.23
CA VAL A 10 1.56 3.75 15.34
C VAL A 10 2.12 2.39 15.74
N THR A 11 1.26 1.40 15.89
CA THR A 11 1.69 0.05 16.27
C THR A 11 1.98 -0.81 15.04
N GLN A 12 2.78 -1.86 15.23
CA GLN A 12 3.01 -2.87 14.18
C GLN A 12 1.69 -3.52 13.72
N SER A 13 0.73 -3.64 14.64
CA SER A 13 -0.60 -4.15 14.32
C SER A 13 -1.32 -3.28 13.30
N ALA A 14 -1.20 -1.94 13.42
CA ALA A 14 -1.79 -1.01 12.46
C ALA A 14 -1.19 -1.19 11.07
N PHE A 15 0.12 -1.37 10.96
CA PHE A 15 0.78 -1.64 9.68
C PHE A 15 0.33 -2.96 9.09
N SER A 16 0.16 -3.99 9.91
CA SER A 16 -0.32 -5.29 9.46
C SER A 16 -1.73 -5.21 8.92
N GLU A 17 -2.61 -4.45 9.58
CA GLU A 17 -3.99 -4.22 9.11
C GLU A 17 -4.00 -3.50 7.76
N MET A 18 -3.18 -2.45 7.61
CA MET A 18 -3.07 -1.72 6.34
C MET A 18 -2.56 -2.62 5.22
N ARG A 19 -1.60 -3.50 5.52
CA ARG A 19 -1.09 -4.47 4.54
C ARG A 19 -2.17 -5.46 4.11
N LEU A 20 -2.98 -5.96 5.03
CA LEU A 20 -4.08 -6.85 4.69
C LEU A 20 -5.09 -6.16 3.77
N LEU A 21 -5.41 -4.90 4.05
CA LEU A 21 -6.33 -4.12 3.22
C LEU A 21 -5.78 -3.93 1.80
N VAL A 22 -4.51 -3.55 1.67
CA VAL A 22 -3.92 -3.33 0.34
C VAL A 22 -3.74 -4.64 -0.42
N GLU A 23 -3.39 -5.75 0.25
CA GLU A 23 -3.28 -7.06 -0.40
C GLU A 23 -4.65 -7.53 -0.91
N GLY A 24 -5.71 -7.32 -0.11
CA GLY A 24 -7.07 -7.61 -0.53
C GLY A 24 -7.49 -6.78 -1.74
N ALA A 25 -7.16 -5.49 -1.75
CA ALA A 25 -7.46 -4.62 -2.88
C ALA A 25 -6.71 -5.05 -4.15
N ILE A 26 -5.46 -5.49 -4.02
CA ILE A 26 -4.66 -6.01 -5.15
C ILE A 26 -5.29 -7.28 -5.72
N VAL A 27 -5.74 -8.20 -4.86
CA VAL A 27 -6.40 -9.43 -5.30
C VAL A 27 -7.65 -9.12 -6.11
N VAL A 28 -8.51 -8.25 -5.60
CA VAL A 28 -9.74 -7.83 -6.29
C VAL A 28 -9.38 -7.17 -7.63
N TYR A 29 -8.41 -6.29 -7.64
CA TYR A 29 -7.94 -5.63 -8.86
C TYR A 29 -7.46 -6.65 -9.89
N GLU A 30 -6.62 -7.61 -9.48
CA GLU A 30 -6.06 -8.61 -10.39
C GLU A 30 -7.14 -9.53 -10.98
N GLU A 31 -8.17 -9.86 -10.20
CA GLU A 31 -9.28 -10.68 -10.67
C GLU A 31 -10.13 -9.99 -11.74
N ASP A 32 -10.41 -8.70 -11.55
CA ASP A 32 -11.36 -7.98 -12.38
C ASP A 32 -10.70 -7.11 -13.45
N ALA A 33 -9.46 -6.70 -13.26
CA ALA A 33 -8.79 -5.76 -14.17
C ALA A 33 -8.70 -6.30 -15.61
N GLY A 34 -8.43 -7.59 -15.77
CA GLY A 34 -8.34 -8.22 -17.09
C GLY A 34 -9.65 -8.12 -17.87
N ILE A 35 -10.76 -8.37 -17.19
CA ILE A 35 -12.09 -8.29 -17.79
C ILE A 35 -12.43 -6.84 -18.13
N LEU A 36 -12.21 -5.94 -17.19
CA LEU A 36 -12.49 -4.51 -17.37
C LEU A 36 -11.64 -3.90 -18.50
N CYS A 37 -10.37 -4.27 -18.58
CA CYS A 37 -9.47 -3.81 -19.64
C CYS A 37 -9.96 -4.29 -21.02
N ARG A 38 -10.39 -5.55 -21.12
CA ARG A 38 -10.91 -6.10 -22.37
C ARG A 38 -12.19 -5.34 -22.79
N LEU A 39 -13.13 -5.16 -21.86
CA LEU A 39 -14.37 -4.45 -22.14
C LEU A 39 -14.13 -3.01 -22.54
N ALA A 40 -13.23 -2.33 -21.85
CA ALA A 40 -12.87 -0.95 -22.15
C ALA A 40 -12.23 -0.83 -23.54
N ARG A 41 -11.38 -1.79 -23.90
CA ARG A 41 -10.71 -1.82 -25.21
C ARG A 41 -11.71 -2.05 -26.33
N GLU A 42 -12.64 -3.00 -26.16
CA GLU A 42 -13.70 -3.28 -27.12
C GLU A 42 -14.62 -2.07 -27.34
N ALA A 43 -14.89 -1.32 -26.27
CA ALA A 43 -15.71 -0.11 -26.31
C ALA A 43 -14.92 1.15 -26.66
N GLU A 44 -13.61 1.02 -26.94
CA GLU A 44 -12.69 2.13 -27.25
C GLU A 44 -12.65 3.19 -26.12
N LYS A 45 -12.76 2.74 -24.87
CA LYS A 45 -12.68 3.61 -23.68
C LYS A 45 -11.25 3.69 -23.19
N TYR A 46 -10.41 4.42 -23.92
CA TYR A 46 -8.97 4.48 -23.63
C TYR A 46 -8.66 5.22 -22.33
N ASP A 47 -9.48 6.19 -21.95
CA ASP A 47 -9.33 6.88 -20.67
C ASP A 47 -9.58 5.92 -19.50
N ALA A 48 -10.54 5.01 -19.63
CA ALA A 48 -10.80 3.99 -18.63
C ALA A 48 -9.64 2.99 -18.54
N LEU A 49 -9.06 2.59 -19.67
CA LEU A 49 -7.87 1.74 -19.70
C LEU A 49 -6.71 2.37 -18.95
N ARG A 50 -6.46 3.65 -19.21
CA ARG A 50 -5.40 4.40 -18.54
C ARG A 50 -5.64 4.46 -17.04
N ALA A 51 -6.88 4.79 -16.64
CA ALA A 51 -7.26 4.86 -15.24
C ALA A 51 -7.10 3.51 -14.53
N LEU A 52 -7.47 2.40 -15.17
CA LEU A 52 -7.29 1.07 -14.62
C LEU A 52 -5.80 0.75 -14.39
N ASN A 53 -4.97 1.10 -15.37
CA ASN A 53 -3.53 0.90 -15.25
C ASN A 53 -2.94 1.73 -14.12
N ASP A 54 -3.40 2.98 -13.97
CA ASP A 54 -2.95 3.88 -12.90
C ASP A 54 -3.35 3.36 -11.52
N VAL A 55 -4.55 2.79 -11.39
CA VAL A 55 -5.00 2.17 -10.15
C VAL A 55 -4.08 1.02 -9.76
N GLY A 56 -3.76 0.15 -10.72
CA GLY A 56 -2.85 -0.98 -10.48
C GLY A 56 -1.48 -0.52 -10.02
N THR A 57 -0.90 0.46 -10.72
CA THR A 57 0.39 1.03 -10.36
C THR A 57 0.35 1.63 -8.96
N ALA A 58 -0.70 2.39 -8.63
CA ALA A 58 -0.87 3.00 -7.32
C ALA A 58 -0.96 1.97 -6.20
N LEU A 59 -1.69 0.87 -6.43
CA LEU A 59 -1.82 -0.21 -5.44
C LEU A 59 -0.48 -0.89 -5.15
N TYR A 60 0.30 -1.20 -6.18
CA TYR A 60 1.60 -1.83 -6.01
C TYR A 60 2.61 -0.89 -5.35
N GLU A 61 2.58 0.40 -5.71
CA GLU A 61 3.42 1.41 -5.07
C GLU A 61 3.04 1.62 -3.61
N PHE A 62 1.75 1.64 -3.30
CA PHE A 62 1.27 1.76 -1.93
C PHE A 62 1.78 0.59 -1.08
N ARG A 63 1.69 -0.64 -1.59
CA ARG A 63 2.22 -1.83 -0.91
C ARG A 63 3.71 -1.69 -0.63
N ARG A 64 4.48 -1.25 -1.62
CA ARG A 64 5.93 -1.07 -1.48
C ARG A 64 6.27 -0.02 -0.43
N HIS A 65 5.62 1.13 -0.49
CA HIS A 65 5.84 2.21 0.47
C HIS A 65 5.43 1.81 1.88
N LEU A 66 4.36 1.06 2.01
CA LEU A 66 3.91 0.56 3.31
C LEU A 66 4.93 -0.39 3.94
N LYS A 67 5.54 -1.25 3.13
CA LYS A 67 6.63 -2.12 3.60
C LYS A 67 7.82 -1.32 4.09
N GLN A 68 8.21 -0.29 3.33
CA GLN A 68 9.32 0.59 3.69
C GLN A 68 9.04 1.33 5.00
N LEU A 69 7.82 1.82 5.16
CA LEU A 69 7.40 2.53 6.36
C LEU A 69 7.40 1.61 7.57
N GLN A 70 6.91 0.40 7.43
CA GLN A 70 6.89 -0.62 8.48
C GLN A 70 8.33 -0.98 8.91
N GLU A 71 9.23 -1.14 7.96
CA GLU A 71 10.63 -1.41 8.23
C GLU A 71 11.30 -0.25 9.00
N ALA A 72 11.04 0.97 8.58
CA ALA A 72 11.58 2.16 9.25
C ALA A 72 11.07 2.25 10.69
N HIS A 73 9.79 1.96 10.89
CA HIS A 73 9.18 1.95 12.22
C HIS A 73 9.82 0.90 13.12
N ARG A 74 10.01 -0.30 12.60
CA ARG A 74 10.65 -1.40 13.35
C ARG A 74 12.08 -1.07 13.73
N LYS A 75 12.85 -0.47 12.83
CA LYS A 75 14.23 -0.04 13.10
C LYS A 75 14.26 1.01 14.21
N GLU A 76 13.34 1.95 14.19
CA GLU A 76 13.25 2.98 15.21
C GLU A 76 12.88 2.40 16.58
N GLU A 77 11.96 1.45 16.63
CA GLU A 77 11.61 0.75 17.87
C GLU A 77 12.83 0.03 18.47
N LEU A 78 13.60 -0.64 17.63
CA LEU A 78 14.81 -1.34 18.07
C LEU A 78 15.87 -0.36 18.60
N ARG A 79 16.05 0.76 17.90
CA ARG A 79 16.99 1.81 18.32
C ARG A 79 16.62 2.36 19.69
N LEU A 80 15.37 2.71 19.89
CA LEU A 80 14.89 3.25 21.17
C LEU A 80 14.99 2.22 22.28
N SER A 81 14.72 0.96 21.99
CA SER A 81 14.83 -0.13 22.95
C SER A 81 16.27 -0.31 23.45
N VAL A 82 17.25 -0.17 22.55
CA VAL A 82 18.69 -0.25 22.90
C VAL A 82 19.12 0.97 23.72
N GLU A 83 18.63 2.15 23.40
CA GLU A 83 18.98 3.39 24.09
C GLU A 83 18.42 3.46 25.52
N THR A 84 17.33 2.75 25.80
CA THR A 84 16.70 2.74 27.13
C THR A 84 17.36 1.74 28.10
N VAL A 85 18.29 0.95 27.65
CA VAL A 85 19.08 0.03 28.46
C VAL A 85 20.41 0.68 28.91
#